data_e8bbbcc21418701a0ce6e39ed4ed4c21
#
_entry.id   e8bbbcc21418701a0ce6e39ed4ed4c21
#
_cell.length_a   1.000
_cell.length_b   1.000
_cell.length_c   1.000
_cell.angle_alpha   90.00
_cell.angle_beta   90.00
_cell.angle_gamma   90.00
#
_symmetry.space_group_name_H-M   'P 1'
#
loop_
_entity.id
_entity.type
_entity.pdbx_description
1 polymer ?
#
loop_
_entity_poly.entity_id
_entity_poly.type
_entity_poly.pdbx_seq_one_letter_code
_entity_poly.pdbx_strand_id
1 'polypeptide(L)' 'MRIGEIAERTGLNISNVRFYERKGLLTPERETGSKYRDYSEEDVNRIKKILLYRKMGIPV' A
#
# COMPACT_ATOMS: atom_id res chain seq x y z
N MET A 1 7.07 -7.64 -2.46
CA MET A 1 7.84 -6.43 -2.87
C MET A 1 8.05 -5.50 -1.69
N ARG A 2 9.08 -4.70 -1.73
CA ARG A 2 9.36 -3.74 -0.67
C ARG A 2 8.60 -2.45 -0.89
N ILE A 3 8.55 -1.61 0.15
CA ILE A 3 7.76 -0.37 0.13
C ILE A 3 8.12 0.57 -1.03
N GLY A 4 9.39 0.65 -1.40
CA GLY A 4 9.80 1.49 -2.53
C GLY A 4 9.23 1.02 -3.86
N GLU A 5 9.17 -0.28 -4.05
CA GLU A 5 8.61 -0.86 -5.27
C GLU A 5 7.10 -0.66 -5.36
N ILE A 6 6.37 -0.90 -4.27
CA ILE A 6 4.90 -0.71 -4.29
C ILE A 6 4.55 0.77 -4.47
N ALA A 7 5.32 1.67 -3.88
CA ALA A 7 5.13 3.10 -4.07
C ALA A 7 5.29 3.47 -5.55
N GLU A 8 6.35 2.98 -6.19
CA GLU A 8 6.61 3.22 -7.61
C GLU A 8 5.50 2.66 -8.48
N ARG A 9 5.06 1.43 -8.22
CA ARG A 9 4.03 0.77 -9.02
C ARG A 9 2.66 1.41 -8.90
N THR A 10 2.39 2.11 -7.81
CA THR A 10 1.10 2.75 -7.57
C THR A 10 1.12 4.25 -7.83
N GLY A 11 2.29 4.82 -8.11
CA GLY A 11 2.43 6.26 -8.30
C GLY A 11 2.39 7.06 -7.02
N LEU A 12 2.48 6.39 -5.86
CA LEU A 12 2.51 7.05 -4.56
C LEU A 12 3.94 7.25 -4.08
N ASN A 13 4.10 8.07 -3.05
CA ASN A 13 5.36 8.12 -2.32
C ASN A 13 5.31 7.16 -1.12
N ILE A 14 6.47 6.91 -0.53
CA ILE A 14 6.60 5.97 0.60
C ILE A 14 5.75 6.42 1.79
N SER A 15 5.69 7.72 2.05
CA SER A 15 4.90 8.25 3.16
C SER A 15 3.41 7.92 3.02
N ASN A 16 2.87 8.00 1.81
CA ASN A 16 1.48 7.66 1.55
C ASN A 16 1.21 6.16 1.71
N VAL A 17 2.13 5.32 1.28
CA VAL A 17 1.99 3.87 1.47
C VAL A 17 1.96 3.55 2.98
N ARG A 18 2.84 4.16 3.76
CA ARG A 18 2.86 3.99 5.22
C ARG A 18 1.59 4.51 5.87
N PHE A 19 1.04 5.60 5.36
CA PHE A 19 -0.22 6.15 5.86
C PHE A 19 -1.35 5.15 5.69
N TYR A 20 -1.49 4.56 4.50
CA TYR A 20 -2.54 3.57 4.25
C TYR A 20 -2.36 2.32 5.11
N GLU A 21 -1.13 1.92 5.35
CA GLU A 21 -0.84 0.79 6.22
C GLU A 21 -1.26 1.08 7.67
N ARG A 22 -0.95 2.28 8.18
CA ARG A 22 -1.34 2.68 9.54
C ARG A 22 -2.86 2.74 9.70
N LYS A 23 -3.58 3.03 8.64
CA LYS A 23 -5.05 3.05 8.65
C LYS A 23 -5.67 1.67 8.53
N GLY A 24 -4.85 0.64 8.40
CA GLY A 24 -5.34 -0.73 8.27
C GLY A 24 -5.83 -1.09 6.87
N LEU A 25 -5.54 -0.26 5.88
CA LEU A 25 -5.97 -0.49 4.50
C LEU A 25 -5.04 -1.43 3.76
N LEU A 26 -3.84 -1.63 4.26
CA LEU A 26 -2.86 -2.56 3.73
C LEU A 26 -2.44 -3.51 4.83
N THR A 27 -2.26 -4.78 4.49
CA THR A 27 -1.86 -5.81 5.45
C THR A 27 -0.63 -6.57 4.91
N PRO A 28 0.53 -5.90 4.82
CA PRO A 28 1.73 -6.57 4.32
C PRO A 28 2.18 -7.66 5.26
N GLU A 29 2.68 -8.75 4.69
CA GLU A 29 3.28 -9.81 5.48
C GLU A 29 4.70 -9.43 5.85
N ARG A 30 5.19 -9.94 6.98
CA ARG A 30 6.58 -9.82 7.38
C ARG A 30 7.22 -11.17 7.33
N GLU A 31 8.40 -11.26 6.73
CA GLU A 31 9.21 -12.46 6.82
C GLU A 31 9.66 -12.64 8.28
N THR A 32 9.72 -13.89 8.71
CA THR A 32 10.18 -14.22 10.05
C THR A 32 11.61 -13.70 10.26
N GLY A 33 11.80 -12.89 11.29
CA GLY A 33 13.10 -12.30 11.60
C GLY A 33 13.48 -11.10 10.74
N SER A 34 12.66 -10.71 9.77
CA SER A 34 12.93 -9.54 8.94
C SER A 34 12.22 -8.32 9.49
N LYS A 35 12.89 -7.16 9.41
CA LYS A 35 12.29 -5.86 9.73
C LYS A 35 11.67 -5.21 8.50
N TYR A 36 11.76 -5.83 7.34
CA TYR A 36 11.16 -5.33 6.12
C TYR A 36 9.79 -5.97 5.90
N ARG A 37 8.87 -5.18 5.39
CA ARG A 37 7.53 -5.65 5.04
C ARG A 37 7.52 -6.17 3.61
N ASP A 38 6.78 -7.25 3.39
CA ASP A 38 6.61 -7.83 2.08
C ASP A 38 5.22 -7.51 1.56
N TYR A 39 5.14 -6.53 0.67
CA TYR A 39 3.90 -6.14 0.02
C TYR A 39 3.62 -7.07 -1.17
N SER A 40 2.35 -7.35 -1.41
CA SER A 40 1.91 -8.28 -2.45
C SER A 40 1.19 -7.55 -3.58
N GLU A 41 0.90 -8.29 -4.66
CA GLU A 41 0.07 -7.76 -5.73
C GLU A 41 -1.33 -7.39 -5.23
N GLU A 42 -1.84 -8.11 -4.24
CA GLU A 42 -3.10 -7.79 -3.61
C GLU A 42 -3.06 -6.40 -2.96
N ASP A 43 -1.96 -6.05 -2.32
CA ASP A 43 -1.78 -4.71 -1.75
C ASP A 43 -1.75 -3.65 -2.84
N VAL A 44 -1.09 -3.92 -3.97
CA VAL A 44 -1.12 -3.02 -5.13
C VAL A 44 -2.55 -2.79 -5.60
N ASN A 45 -3.33 -3.86 -5.71
CA ASN A 45 -4.72 -3.77 -6.15
C ASN A 45 -5.58 -2.99 -5.15
N ARG A 46 -5.34 -3.16 -3.86
CA ARG A 46 -6.03 -2.39 -2.81
C ARG A 46 -5.74 -0.90 -2.93
N ILE A 47 -4.49 -0.53 -3.14
CA ILE A 47 -4.12 0.87 -3.33
C ILE A 47 -4.80 1.44 -4.58
N LYS A 48 -4.81 0.69 -5.67
CA LYS A 48 -5.46 1.14 -6.90
C LYS A 48 -6.95 1.39 -6.69
N LYS A 49 -7.63 0.54 -5.92
CA LYS A 49 -9.04 0.75 -5.57
C LYS A 49 -9.23 2.00 -4.71
N ILE A 50 -8.36 2.21 -3.74
CA ILE A 50 -8.42 3.41 -2.89
C ILE A 50 -8.29 4.66 -3.73
N LEU A 51 -7.32 4.70 -4.64
CA LEU A 51 -7.11 5.84 -5.52
C LEU A 51 -8.31 6.07 -6.44
N LEU A 52 -8.91 5.00 -6.93
CA LEU A 52 -10.10 5.10 -7.76
C LEU A 52 -11.29 5.71 -6.98
N TYR A 53 -11.53 5.23 -5.77
CA TYR A 53 -12.61 5.75 -4.92
C TYR A 53 -12.41 7.23 -4.60
N ARG A 54 -11.17 7.62 -4.28
CA ARG A 54 -10.85 9.03 -4.01
C ARG A 54 -11.09 9.91 -5.24
N LYS A 55 -10.73 9.41 -6.42
CA LYS A 55 -10.96 10.12 -7.68
C LYS A 55 -12.45 10.30 -7.96
N MET A 56 -13.27 9.34 -7.53
CA MET A 56 -14.72 9.39 -7.67
C MET A 56 -15.41 10.20 -6.56
N GLY A 57 -14.63 10.72 -5.60
CA GLY A 57 -15.16 11.50 -4.48
C GLY A 57 -15.73 10.66 -3.35
N ILE A 58 -15.48 9.36 -3.33
CA ILE A 58 -15.94 8.46 -2.26
C ILE A 58 -14.94 8.53 -1.12
N PRO A 59 -15.35 8.83 0.13
CA PRO A 59 -14.45 8.82 1.28
C PRO A 59 -13.92 7.42 1.54
N VAL A 60 -12.68 7.35 1.93
CA VAL A 60 -12.02 6.08 2.25
C VAL A 60 -11.81 5.97 3.75
#